data_1e0138f0aea0b41b5bb5e87ee02c0c97
#
_entry.id   1e0138f0aea0b41b5bb5e87ee02c0c97
#
_cell.length_a   1.000
_cell.length_b   1.000
_cell.length_c   1.000
_cell.angle_alpha   90.00
_cell.angle_beta   90.00
_cell.angle_gamma   90.00
#
_symmetry.space_group_name_H-M   'P 1'
#
loop_
_entity.id
_entity.type
_entity.pdbx_description
1 polymer ?
#
loop_
_entity_poly.entity_id
_entity_poly.type
_entity_poly.pdbx_seq_one_letter_code
_entity_poly.pdbx_strand_id
1 'polypeptide(L)'
;AGGATGLIGDPRETGERTLNTADTVAEWAGRIRGQLERFVEFDDSPSGAVVENNLSWTSQLSAIEFLRDLGKHFSVNVMLDRDTVRRRLDGEGISYTEFSYMLLQANDYVELHQRYGCSLQVGGSDQWGNIIAGVRLVRQKAGASVHALTTPLVTDSEGRKFGKSTGGGNLWLDPEMTSPYSWYQYFVNTADADVVPYLRWFTFLDADEIGELEQATAERPHERAAQRRLAQELTTLVHGEAATAAVELASQALFGRGELTALDEPTLAAALREAANNEVAELAPGGPDAITDLLVATGLAPSKGAARRTIAEGGVSVNNVKITTEDWAPAPSDFLFGRWLVLRRGKRNVAGVERVAGPSV
;
A
#
# COMPACT_ATOMS: atom_id res chain seq x y z
N ALA A 1 -15.83 6.69 8.29
CA ALA A 1 -14.48 7.19 8.57
C ALA A 1 -14.30 7.44 10.07
N GLY A 2 -13.13 7.08 10.59
CA GLY A 2 -12.82 7.15 12.02
C GLY A 2 -12.31 8.53 12.48
N GLY A 3 -13.06 9.62 12.26
CA GLY A 3 -12.66 10.95 12.68
C GLY A 3 -12.45 11.07 14.19
N ALA A 4 -13.36 10.56 15.01
CA ALA A 4 -13.20 10.55 16.47
C ALA A 4 -12.17 9.49 16.93
N THR A 5 -12.28 8.28 16.41
CA THR A 5 -11.37 7.18 16.76
C THR A 5 -9.95 7.39 16.25
N GLY A 6 -9.76 8.13 15.15
CA GLY A 6 -8.45 8.55 14.67
C GLY A 6 -7.73 9.56 15.58
N LEU A 7 -8.48 10.33 16.38
CA LEU A 7 -7.90 11.25 17.37
C LEU A 7 -7.32 10.54 18.59
N ILE A 8 -7.90 9.39 18.99
CA ILE A 8 -7.49 8.65 20.19
C ILE A 8 -6.69 7.38 19.89
N GLY A 9 -6.87 6.79 18.69
CA GLY A 9 -6.18 5.59 18.23
C GLY A 9 -6.67 4.28 18.82
N ASP A 10 -6.75 3.23 17.97
CA ASP A 10 -7.03 1.86 18.41
C ASP A 10 -5.80 1.27 19.14
N PRO A 11 -5.96 0.57 20.27
CA PRO A 11 -4.85 -0.02 21.01
C PRO A 11 -3.95 -0.89 20.12
N ARG A 12 -2.62 -0.69 20.24
CA ARG A 12 -1.62 -1.56 19.61
C ARG A 12 -1.22 -2.67 20.59
N GLU A 13 -0.61 -3.71 20.06
CA GLU A 13 -0.03 -4.78 20.90
C GLU A 13 1.13 -4.26 21.77
N THR A 14 1.86 -3.24 21.30
CA THR A 14 2.96 -2.60 22.01
C THR A 14 2.94 -1.08 21.82
N GLY A 15 3.27 -0.33 22.86
CA GLY A 15 3.41 1.14 22.84
C GLY A 15 2.08 1.89 22.73
N GLU A 16 2.07 3.11 23.22
CA GLU A 16 0.94 4.04 23.09
C GLU A 16 1.00 4.78 21.75
N ARG A 17 -0.17 5.12 21.18
CA ARG A 17 -0.24 5.88 19.94
C ARG A 17 0.01 7.36 20.17
N THR A 18 0.70 8.00 19.22
CA THR A 18 0.75 9.46 19.13
C THR A 18 -0.63 9.99 18.75
N LEU A 19 -1.10 11.00 19.46
CA LEU A 19 -2.37 11.66 19.17
C LEU A 19 -2.25 12.51 17.89
N ASN A 20 -3.26 12.43 17.04
CA ASN A 20 -3.33 13.18 15.78
C ASN A 20 -4.15 14.47 15.96
N THR A 21 -3.92 15.46 15.09
CA THR A 21 -4.76 16.67 15.05
C THR A 21 -6.07 16.41 14.29
N ALA A 22 -7.08 17.22 14.56
CA ALA A 22 -8.37 17.11 13.86
C ALA A 22 -8.22 17.32 12.34
N ASP A 23 -7.37 18.26 11.92
CA ASP A 23 -7.12 18.56 10.51
C ASP A 23 -6.46 17.38 9.79
N THR A 24 -5.46 16.75 10.42
CA THR A 24 -4.80 15.54 9.89
C THR A 24 -5.79 14.39 9.72
N VAL A 25 -6.67 14.17 10.70
CA VAL A 25 -7.67 13.10 10.64
C VAL A 25 -8.74 13.39 9.58
N ALA A 26 -9.13 14.65 9.41
CA ALA A 26 -10.06 15.07 8.35
C ALA A 26 -9.47 14.86 6.95
N GLU A 27 -8.20 15.21 6.75
CA GLU A 27 -7.47 14.94 5.51
C GLU A 27 -7.45 13.44 5.18
N TRP A 28 -7.10 12.61 6.16
CA TRP A 28 -7.07 11.15 5.98
C TRP A 28 -8.44 10.57 5.62
N ALA A 29 -9.50 11.07 6.24
CA ALA A 29 -10.86 10.64 5.92
C ALA A 29 -11.22 10.96 4.45
N GLY A 30 -10.82 12.14 3.95
CA GLY A 30 -10.98 12.52 2.55
C GLY A 30 -10.19 11.61 1.59
N ARG A 31 -8.92 11.34 1.90
CA ARG A 31 -8.07 10.43 1.10
C ARG A 31 -8.63 9.01 1.05
N ILE A 32 -9.11 8.46 2.18
CA ILE A 32 -9.74 7.14 2.23
C ILE A 32 -10.98 7.10 1.33
N ARG A 33 -11.82 8.14 1.37
CA ARG A 33 -12.98 8.23 0.47
C ARG A 33 -12.56 8.16 -1.00
N GLY A 34 -11.61 8.98 -1.42
CA GLY A 34 -11.10 8.98 -2.79
C GLY A 34 -10.58 7.62 -3.26
N GLN A 35 -9.91 6.86 -2.37
CA GLN A 35 -9.47 5.50 -2.67
C GLN A 35 -10.64 4.52 -2.85
N LEU A 36 -11.76 4.71 -2.14
CA LEU A 36 -12.94 3.84 -2.22
C LEU A 36 -13.81 4.12 -3.44
N GLU A 37 -13.73 5.29 -4.07
CA GLU A 37 -14.54 5.69 -5.23
C GLU A 37 -14.37 4.78 -6.45
N ARG A 38 -13.31 3.98 -6.50
CA ARG A 38 -13.13 2.96 -7.54
C ARG A 38 -13.90 1.67 -7.30
N PHE A 39 -14.30 1.40 -6.06
CA PHE A 39 -14.91 0.13 -5.66
C PHE A 39 -16.39 0.25 -5.39
N VAL A 40 -16.87 1.46 -5.06
CA VAL A 40 -18.26 1.74 -4.72
C VAL A 40 -18.70 3.07 -5.31
N GLU A 41 -19.95 3.15 -5.71
CA GLU A 41 -20.56 4.36 -6.25
C GLU A 41 -21.14 5.20 -5.10
N PHE A 42 -20.68 6.46 -5.00
CA PHE A 42 -21.19 7.44 -4.04
C PHE A 42 -22.22 8.34 -4.76
N ASP A 43 -23.43 7.86 -4.87
CA ASP A 43 -24.53 8.57 -5.49
C ASP A 43 -25.77 8.60 -4.59
N ASP A 44 -26.82 9.30 -5.02
CA ASP A 44 -28.07 9.41 -4.28
C ASP A 44 -29.04 8.24 -4.55
N SER A 45 -28.59 7.16 -5.17
CA SER A 45 -29.41 5.99 -5.43
C SER A 45 -29.68 5.19 -4.14
N PRO A 46 -30.73 4.37 -4.09
CA PRO A 46 -31.01 3.53 -2.94
C PRO A 46 -29.90 2.54 -2.55
N SER A 47 -29.01 2.23 -3.50
CA SER A 47 -27.82 1.36 -3.33
C SER A 47 -26.51 2.13 -3.28
N GLY A 48 -26.54 3.47 -3.39
CA GLY A 48 -25.38 4.33 -3.34
C GLY A 48 -24.65 4.20 -2.01
N ALA A 49 -23.32 4.20 -2.06
CA ALA A 49 -22.50 4.14 -0.87
C ALA A 49 -22.50 5.49 -0.14
N VAL A 50 -22.42 5.44 1.20
CA VAL A 50 -22.33 6.62 2.06
C VAL A 50 -21.05 6.52 2.89
N VAL A 51 -20.26 7.59 2.92
CA VAL A 51 -19.15 7.73 3.86
C VAL A 51 -19.55 8.63 5.01
N GLU A 52 -19.60 8.05 6.20
CA GLU A 52 -19.87 8.80 7.42
C GLU A 52 -18.58 9.00 8.24
N ASN A 53 -18.52 10.15 8.91
CA ASN A 53 -17.45 10.46 9.85
C ASN A 53 -17.99 10.39 11.27
N ASN A 54 -17.50 9.45 12.09
CA ASN A 54 -17.98 9.25 13.44
C ASN A 54 -17.74 10.44 14.38
N LEU A 55 -16.92 11.41 13.99
CA LEU A 55 -16.75 12.67 14.73
C LEU A 55 -18.05 13.48 14.77
N SER A 56 -18.94 13.35 13.76
CA SER A 56 -20.21 14.08 13.66
C SER A 56 -21.18 13.79 14.81
N TRP A 57 -21.14 12.60 15.39
CA TRP A 57 -21.93 12.25 16.57
C TRP A 57 -21.10 12.17 17.85
N THR A 58 -19.85 11.75 17.76
CA THR A 58 -19.00 11.60 18.94
C THR A 58 -18.65 12.95 19.57
N SER A 59 -18.40 13.98 18.77
CA SER A 59 -18.11 15.33 19.27
C SER A 59 -19.28 15.99 20.04
N GLN A 60 -20.48 15.48 19.87
CA GLN A 60 -21.67 15.99 20.54
C GLN A 60 -21.90 15.36 21.92
N LEU A 61 -21.20 14.26 22.23
CA LEU A 61 -21.31 13.58 23.52
C LEU A 61 -20.53 14.35 24.59
N SER A 62 -21.24 14.78 25.64
CA SER A 62 -20.57 15.25 26.86
C SER A 62 -19.92 14.07 27.60
N ALA A 63 -18.92 14.36 28.44
CA ALA A 63 -18.29 13.33 29.27
C ALA A 63 -19.31 12.58 30.17
N ILE A 64 -20.33 13.29 30.65
CA ILE A 64 -21.37 12.68 31.47
C ILE A 64 -22.26 11.75 30.66
N GLU A 65 -22.68 12.13 29.45
CA GLU A 65 -23.45 11.28 28.54
C GLU A 65 -22.65 10.05 28.12
N PHE A 66 -21.40 10.21 27.80
CA PHE A 66 -20.50 9.09 27.47
C PHE A 66 -20.45 8.07 28.61
N LEU A 67 -20.25 8.52 29.85
CA LEU A 67 -20.19 7.61 31.01
C LEU A 67 -21.54 7.02 31.34
N ARG A 68 -22.61 7.84 31.40
CA ARG A 68 -23.96 7.45 31.80
C ARG A 68 -24.68 6.58 30.76
N ASP A 69 -24.59 6.97 29.48
CA ASP A 69 -25.42 6.40 28.43
C ASP A 69 -24.74 5.33 27.59
N LEU A 70 -23.38 5.35 27.56
CA LEU A 70 -22.60 4.31 26.96
C LEU A 70 -21.89 3.45 28.01
N GLY A 71 -21.11 4.06 28.89
CA GLY A 71 -20.24 3.37 29.83
C GLY A 71 -20.97 2.31 30.68
N LYS A 72 -22.21 2.60 31.13
CA LYS A 72 -23.00 1.65 31.92
C LYS A 72 -23.29 0.31 31.24
N HIS A 73 -23.19 0.23 29.91
CA HIS A 73 -23.44 -0.98 29.14
C HIS A 73 -22.20 -1.87 28.99
N PHE A 74 -21.05 -1.42 29.45
CA PHE A 74 -19.78 -2.13 29.32
C PHE A 74 -19.26 -2.59 30.68
N SER A 75 -19.12 -3.90 30.83
CA SER A 75 -18.48 -4.48 32.02
C SER A 75 -16.96 -4.35 31.89
N VAL A 76 -16.33 -3.71 32.88
CA VAL A 76 -14.86 -3.58 32.94
C VAL A 76 -14.19 -4.95 32.92
N ASN A 77 -14.74 -5.96 33.60
CA ASN A 77 -14.18 -7.31 33.59
C ASN A 77 -14.14 -7.91 32.20
N VAL A 78 -15.21 -7.72 31.40
CA VAL A 78 -15.25 -8.19 30.00
C VAL A 78 -14.27 -7.43 29.10
N MET A 79 -14.05 -6.15 29.39
CA MET A 79 -13.08 -5.34 28.65
C MET A 79 -11.64 -5.74 28.98
N LEU A 80 -11.33 -6.01 30.25
CA LEU A 80 -10.03 -6.48 30.70
C LEU A 80 -9.68 -7.89 30.20
N ASP A 81 -10.70 -8.71 29.91
CA ASP A 81 -10.55 -10.10 29.44
C ASP A 81 -10.15 -10.23 27.97
N ARG A 82 -10.03 -9.13 27.25
CA ARG A 82 -9.59 -9.12 25.85
C ARG A 82 -8.10 -9.36 25.73
N ASP A 83 -7.68 -10.17 24.76
CA ASP A 83 -6.27 -10.55 24.56
C ASP A 83 -5.34 -9.33 24.36
N THR A 84 -5.78 -8.32 23.59
CA THR A 84 -5.01 -7.09 23.37
C THR A 84 -4.86 -6.29 24.66
N VAL A 85 -5.90 -6.18 25.47
CA VAL A 85 -5.86 -5.46 26.76
C VAL A 85 -5.01 -6.22 27.78
N ARG A 86 -5.18 -7.55 27.88
CA ARG A 86 -4.38 -8.40 28.77
C ARG A 86 -2.88 -8.25 28.49
N ARG A 87 -2.47 -8.40 27.24
CA ARG A 87 -1.05 -8.26 26.86
C ARG A 87 -0.46 -6.89 27.26
N ARG A 88 -1.24 -5.83 27.13
CA ARG A 88 -0.83 -4.48 27.54
C ARG A 88 -0.75 -4.35 29.06
N LEU A 89 -1.70 -4.92 29.81
CA LEU A 89 -1.67 -4.91 31.28
C LEU A 89 -0.51 -5.70 31.86
N ASP A 90 -0.11 -6.80 31.21
CA ASP A 90 1.05 -7.61 31.60
C ASP A 90 2.41 -6.96 31.22
N GLY A 91 2.39 -5.90 30.39
CA GLY A 91 3.55 -5.18 29.90
C GLY A 91 3.57 -3.70 30.32
N GLU A 92 3.56 -2.81 29.32
CA GLU A 92 3.70 -1.34 29.52
C GLU A 92 2.47 -0.64 30.11
N GLY A 93 1.36 -1.35 30.25
CA GLY A 93 0.08 -0.78 30.63
C GLY A 93 -0.73 -0.26 29.43
N ILE A 94 -1.95 0.23 29.69
CA ILE A 94 -2.85 0.80 28.70
C ILE A 94 -3.45 2.09 29.27
N SER A 95 -3.49 3.16 28.46
CA SER A 95 -4.14 4.40 28.88
C SER A 95 -5.68 4.22 28.89
N TYR A 96 -6.36 5.05 29.70
CA TYR A 96 -7.83 5.06 29.68
C TYR A 96 -8.39 5.42 28.29
N THR A 97 -7.68 6.27 27.56
CA THR A 97 -8.01 6.66 26.19
C THR A 97 -8.08 5.46 25.27
N GLU A 98 -7.00 4.67 25.20
CA GLU A 98 -6.96 3.43 24.40
C GLU A 98 -7.94 2.37 24.91
N PHE A 99 -8.08 2.22 26.23
CA PHE A 99 -9.02 1.29 26.84
C PHE A 99 -10.48 1.60 26.48
N SER A 100 -10.84 2.88 26.40
CA SER A 100 -12.20 3.34 26.08
C SER A 100 -12.53 3.33 24.58
N TYR A 101 -11.56 3.11 23.69
CA TYR A 101 -11.76 3.11 22.22
C TYR A 101 -12.93 2.23 21.78
N MET A 102 -13.05 1.05 22.36
CA MET A 102 -14.10 0.08 22.03
C MET A 102 -15.53 0.63 22.24
N LEU A 103 -15.72 1.53 23.22
CA LEU A 103 -17.03 2.12 23.49
C LEU A 103 -17.47 3.04 22.35
N LEU A 104 -16.51 3.79 21.78
CA LEU A 104 -16.76 4.68 20.65
C LEU A 104 -17.13 3.89 19.40
N GLN A 105 -16.36 2.87 19.05
CA GLN A 105 -16.66 2.01 17.90
C GLN A 105 -17.98 1.24 18.06
N ALA A 106 -18.31 0.81 19.27
CA ALA A 106 -19.61 0.19 19.53
C ALA A 106 -20.77 1.18 19.38
N ASN A 107 -20.59 2.45 19.78
CA ASN A 107 -21.57 3.49 19.57
C ASN A 107 -21.75 3.84 18.10
N ASP A 108 -20.68 3.77 17.28
CA ASP A 108 -20.79 3.99 15.84
C ASP A 108 -21.81 3.04 15.21
N TYR A 109 -21.85 1.77 15.64
CA TYR A 109 -22.87 0.83 15.14
C TYR A 109 -24.29 1.23 15.55
N VAL A 110 -24.47 1.76 16.76
CA VAL A 110 -25.79 2.29 17.20
C VAL A 110 -26.21 3.47 16.34
N GLU A 111 -25.32 4.43 16.12
CA GLU A 111 -25.61 5.62 15.32
C GLU A 111 -25.92 5.25 13.85
N LEU A 112 -25.13 4.36 13.25
CA LEU A 112 -25.37 3.87 11.90
C LEU A 112 -26.69 3.10 11.79
N HIS A 113 -27.04 2.29 12.79
CA HIS A 113 -28.32 1.61 12.82
C HIS A 113 -29.50 2.59 12.93
N GLN A 114 -29.41 3.58 13.81
CA GLN A 114 -30.48 4.56 14.01
C GLN A 114 -30.67 5.51 12.82
N ARG A 115 -29.57 5.92 12.18
CA ARG A 115 -29.59 6.89 11.07
C ARG A 115 -29.91 6.26 9.71
N TYR A 116 -29.38 5.06 9.49
CA TYR A 116 -29.40 4.41 8.16
C TYR A 116 -30.02 3.02 8.15
N GLY A 117 -30.51 2.52 9.30
CA GLY A 117 -31.02 1.16 9.37
C GLY A 117 -29.94 0.09 9.21
N CYS A 118 -28.65 0.43 9.41
CA CYS A 118 -27.55 -0.50 9.26
C CYS A 118 -27.76 -1.75 10.13
N SER A 119 -27.82 -2.91 9.50
CA SER A 119 -28.14 -4.20 10.16
C SER A 119 -26.99 -5.22 10.12
N LEU A 120 -25.92 -4.96 9.35
CA LEU A 120 -24.74 -5.81 9.24
C LEU A 120 -23.47 -4.97 9.28
N GLN A 121 -22.54 -5.33 10.18
CA GLN A 121 -21.19 -4.78 10.19
C GLN A 121 -20.19 -5.85 9.77
N VAL A 122 -19.29 -5.49 8.83
CA VAL A 122 -18.25 -6.38 8.28
C VAL A 122 -16.87 -5.87 8.66
N GLY A 123 -15.94 -6.77 8.94
CA GLY A 123 -14.53 -6.43 9.20
C GLY A 123 -13.60 -7.62 9.17
N GLY A 124 -12.33 -7.40 9.45
CA GLY A 124 -11.36 -8.48 9.65
C GLY A 124 -11.60 -9.20 10.99
N SER A 125 -11.06 -10.41 11.13
CA SER A 125 -11.22 -11.21 12.36
C SER A 125 -10.64 -10.53 13.61
N ASP A 126 -9.67 -9.63 13.45
CA ASP A 126 -9.13 -8.78 14.51
C ASP A 126 -10.16 -7.77 15.04
N GLN A 127 -11.19 -7.42 14.25
CA GLN A 127 -12.29 -6.53 14.63
C GLN A 127 -13.47 -7.22 15.32
N TRP A 128 -13.47 -8.56 15.39
CA TRP A 128 -14.59 -9.32 15.95
C TRP A 128 -15.07 -8.80 17.29
N GLY A 129 -14.15 -8.59 18.23
CA GLY A 129 -14.49 -8.11 19.56
C GLY A 129 -15.14 -6.72 19.57
N ASN A 130 -14.70 -5.81 18.70
CA ASN A 130 -15.25 -4.47 18.58
C ASN A 130 -16.65 -4.52 17.96
N ILE A 131 -16.82 -5.30 16.88
CA ILE A 131 -18.11 -5.45 16.19
C ILE A 131 -19.18 -6.08 17.11
N ILE A 132 -18.83 -7.15 17.84
CA ILE A 132 -19.75 -7.81 18.78
C ILE A 132 -20.13 -6.90 19.95
N ALA A 133 -19.23 -6.02 20.39
CA ALA A 133 -19.58 -5.01 21.38
C ALA A 133 -20.69 -4.07 20.85
N GLY A 134 -20.58 -3.66 19.57
CA GLY A 134 -21.61 -2.88 18.89
C GLY A 134 -22.94 -3.63 18.77
N VAL A 135 -22.93 -4.91 18.37
CA VAL A 135 -24.14 -5.75 18.30
C VAL A 135 -24.87 -5.79 19.65
N ARG A 136 -24.10 -5.97 20.73
CA ARG A 136 -24.68 -5.98 22.11
C ARG A 136 -25.25 -4.61 22.47
N LEU A 137 -24.56 -3.53 22.14
CA LEU A 137 -24.98 -2.17 22.46
C LEU A 137 -26.27 -1.79 21.69
N VAL A 138 -26.39 -2.14 20.41
CA VAL A 138 -27.59 -1.92 19.59
C VAL A 138 -28.79 -2.65 20.24
N ARG A 139 -28.62 -3.92 20.65
CA ARG A 139 -29.66 -4.67 21.34
C ARG A 139 -30.08 -4.01 22.62
N GLN A 140 -29.16 -3.48 23.42
CA GLN A 140 -29.45 -2.88 24.72
C GLN A 140 -30.08 -1.48 24.60
N LYS A 141 -29.64 -0.66 23.64
CA LYS A 141 -30.10 0.72 23.47
C LYS A 141 -31.33 0.84 22.57
N ALA A 142 -31.35 0.09 21.45
CA ALA A 142 -32.40 0.17 20.44
C ALA A 142 -33.40 -1.02 20.48
N GLY A 143 -33.13 -2.07 21.25
CA GLY A 143 -33.96 -3.29 21.28
C GLY A 143 -33.94 -4.07 19.96
N ALA A 144 -33.02 -3.70 19.03
CA ALA A 144 -32.94 -4.27 17.71
C ALA A 144 -31.93 -5.43 17.64
N SER A 145 -32.11 -6.29 16.62
CA SER A 145 -31.18 -7.36 16.28
C SER A 145 -30.38 -6.95 15.06
N VAL A 146 -29.06 -6.93 15.18
CA VAL A 146 -28.11 -6.64 14.11
C VAL A 146 -27.03 -7.72 14.05
N HIS A 147 -26.29 -7.80 12.97
CA HIS A 147 -25.39 -8.90 12.65
C HIS A 147 -23.94 -8.45 12.52
N ALA A 148 -23.02 -9.40 12.72
CA ALA A 148 -21.59 -9.25 12.52
C ALA A 148 -21.08 -10.31 11.54
N LEU A 149 -20.21 -9.92 10.62
CA LEU A 149 -19.48 -10.81 9.75
C LEU A 149 -18.00 -10.45 9.79
N THR A 150 -17.13 -11.41 10.01
CA THR A 150 -15.70 -11.20 9.89
C THR A 150 -15.07 -12.17 8.92
N THR A 151 -14.07 -11.70 8.18
CA THR A 151 -13.22 -12.52 7.32
C THR A 151 -11.89 -12.78 8.02
N PRO A 152 -11.23 -13.92 7.77
CA PRO A 152 -9.86 -14.14 8.22
C PRO A 152 -8.95 -13.00 7.77
N LEU A 153 -7.93 -12.67 8.56
CA LEU A 153 -6.89 -11.75 8.12
C LEU A 153 -6.11 -12.39 6.98
N VAL A 154 -5.89 -11.62 5.93
CA VAL A 154 -5.01 -12.05 4.85
C VAL A 154 -3.57 -11.95 5.34
N THR A 155 -2.85 -13.08 5.25
CA THR A 155 -1.44 -13.19 5.61
C THR A 155 -0.67 -13.83 4.46
N ASP A 156 0.65 -13.66 4.48
CA ASP A 156 1.53 -14.47 3.66
C ASP A 156 1.76 -15.87 4.30
N SER A 157 2.47 -16.73 3.61
CA SER A 157 2.82 -18.09 4.05
C SER A 157 3.70 -18.12 5.31
N GLU A 158 4.31 -17.00 5.70
CA GLU A 158 5.07 -16.85 6.95
C GLU A 158 4.21 -16.28 8.10
N GLY A 159 2.91 -16.07 7.87
CA GLY A 159 1.98 -15.52 8.86
C GLY A 159 2.05 -14.01 9.06
N ARG A 160 2.79 -13.28 8.23
CA ARG A 160 2.84 -11.80 8.29
C ARG A 160 1.60 -11.22 7.64
N LYS A 161 1.06 -10.14 8.23
CA LYS A 161 -0.11 -9.44 7.68
C LYS A 161 0.19 -8.92 6.27
N PHE A 162 -0.75 -9.18 5.34
CA PHE A 162 -0.73 -8.65 3.99
C PHE A 162 -0.65 -7.11 3.96
N GLY A 163 -0.04 -6.56 2.91
CA GLY A 163 0.05 -5.11 2.69
C GLY A 163 1.25 -4.43 3.36
N LYS A 164 2.18 -5.20 3.95
CA LYS A 164 3.48 -4.67 4.39
C LYS A 164 4.54 -5.03 3.35
N SER A 165 5.19 -4.02 2.77
CA SER A 165 6.31 -4.23 1.85
C SER A 165 7.54 -4.77 2.58
N THR A 166 8.44 -5.44 1.87
CA THR A 166 9.74 -5.92 2.38
C THR A 166 10.61 -4.81 2.95
N GLY A 167 10.39 -3.54 2.57
CA GLY A 167 11.04 -2.34 3.12
C GLY A 167 10.32 -1.73 4.33
N GLY A 168 9.28 -2.37 4.90
CA GLY A 168 8.56 -1.88 6.08
C GLY A 168 7.47 -0.84 5.78
N GLY A 169 7.22 -0.49 4.50
CA GLY A 169 6.14 0.39 4.08
C GLY A 169 4.80 -0.33 3.96
N ASN A 170 3.71 0.43 4.00
CA ASN A 170 2.38 -0.08 3.69
C ASN A 170 2.13 -0.01 2.18
N LEU A 171 1.36 -0.97 1.66
CA LEU A 171 0.84 -0.94 0.29
C LEU A 171 -0.43 -0.10 0.27
N TRP A 172 -0.39 1.05 -0.40
CA TRP A 172 -1.51 1.99 -0.47
C TRP A 172 -2.22 1.88 -1.82
N LEU A 173 -3.55 2.06 -1.83
CA LEU A 173 -4.34 2.18 -3.06
C LEU A 173 -4.13 3.53 -3.76
N ASP A 174 -3.69 4.54 -2.99
CA ASP A 174 -3.40 5.88 -3.48
C ASP A 174 -2.12 5.87 -4.34
N PRO A 175 -2.18 6.25 -5.63
CA PRO A 175 -1.04 6.23 -6.54
C PRO A 175 0.07 7.24 -6.16
N GLU A 176 -0.23 8.25 -5.35
CA GLU A 176 0.78 9.18 -4.82
C GLU A 176 1.60 8.56 -3.68
N MET A 177 1.02 7.59 -2.95
CA MET A 177 1.67 6.90 -1.83
C MET A 177 2.35 5.60 -2.27
N THR A 178 1.73 4.85 -3.18
CA THR A 178 2.30 3.65 -3.83
C THR A 178 2.04 3.77 -5.32
N SER A 179 3.09 4.03 -6.10
CA SER A 179 2.93 4.17 -7.54
C SER A 179 2.34 2.91 -8.18
N PRO A 180 1.62 3.02 -9.31
CA PRO A 180 1.12 1.84 -10.03
C PRO A 180 2.23 0.84 -10.40
N TYR A 181 3.46 1.33 -10.64
CA TYR A 181 4.60 0.46 -10.91
C TYR A 181 5.04 -0.32 -9.66
N SER A 182 5.20 0.34 -8.51
CA SER A 182 5.53 -0.33 -7.24
C SER A 182 4.45 -1.31 -6.80
N TRP A 183 3.17 -0.93 -7.02
CA TRP A 183 2.01 -1.79 -6.81
C TRP A 183 2.10 -3.08 -7.66
N TYR A 184 2.32 -2.94 -8.96
CA TYR A 184 2.48 -4.07 -9.89
C TYR A 184 3.65 -4.97 -9.49
N GLN A 185 4.82 -4.38 -9.19
CA GLN A 185 6.02 -5.12 -8.80
C GLN A 185 5.83 -5.90 -7.49
N TYR A 186 5.10 -5.33 -6.54
CA TYR A 186 4.77 -6.03 -5.30
C TYR A 186 4.09 -7.38 -5.60
N PHE A 187 3.10 -7.40 -6.47
CA PHE A 187 2.38 -8.63 -6.82
C PHE A 187 3.15 -9.56 -7.75
N VAL A 188 3.92 -9.00 -8.69
CA VAL A 188 4.85 -9.82 -9.48
C VAL A 188 5.86 -10.55 -8.58
N ASN A 189 6.25 -9.97 -7.45
CA ASN A 189 7.21 -10.55 -6.51
C ASN A 189 6.57 -11.44 -5.43
N THR A 190 5.26 -11.68 -5.47
CA THR A 190 4.56 -12.62 -4.57
C THR A 190 5.21 -14.01 -4.61
N ALA A 191 5.38 -14.63 -3.45
CA ALA A 191 5.90 -15.98 -3.35
C ALA A 191 4.96 -17.01 -4.01
N ASP A 192 5.52 -18.11 -4.53
CA ASP A 192 4.73 -19.14 -5.19
C ASP A 192 3.69 -19.78 -4.25
N ALA A 193 4.00 -19.85 -2.94
CA ALA A 193 3.08 -20.34 -1.94
C ALA A 193 1.87 -19.43 -1.68
N ASP A 194 2.00 -18.13 -1.96
CA ASP A 194 1.00 -17.11 -1.63
C ASP A 194 0.13 -16.71 -2.84
N VAL A 195 0.65 -16.88 -4.06
CA VAL A 195 0.01 -16.34 -5.26
C VAL A 195 -1.38 -16.92 -5.52
N VAL A 196 -1.57 -18.24 -5.36
CA VAL A 196 -2.88 -18.88 -5.60
C VAL A 196 -3.92 -18.47 -4.54
N PRO A 197 -3.61 -18.47 -3.22
CA PRO A 197 -4.46 -17.84 -2.22
C PRO A 197 -4.86 -16.40 -2.57
N TYR A 198 -3.92 -15.56 -3.02
CA TYR A 198 -4.21 -14.17 -3.37
C TYR A 198 -5.07 -14.03 -4.63
N LEU A 199 -4.90 -14.89 -5.65
CA LEU A 199 -5.81 -14.94 -6.80
C LEU A 199 -7.25 -15.21 -6.34
N ARG A 200 -7.45 -16.15 -5.44
CA ARG A 200 -8.78 -16.50 -4.88
C ARG A 200 -9.39 -15.38 -4.05
N TRP A 201 -8.58 -14.59 -3.34
CA TRP A 201 -9.05 -13.53 -2.46
C TRP A 201 -9.31 -12.20 -3.16
N PHE A 202 -8.50 -11.86 -4.16
CA PHE A 202 -8.43 -10.50 -4.66
C PHE A 202 -8.86 -10.33 -6.12
N THR A 203 -9.13 -11.42 -6.83
CA THR A 203 -9.53 -11.35 -8.25
C THR A 203 -10.92 -11.90 -8.48
N PHE A 204 -11.49 -11.57 -9.65
CA PHE A 204 -12.75 -12.13 -10.13
C PHE A 204 -12.54 -13.26 -11.13
N LEU A 205 -11.34 -13.84 -11.20
CA LEU A 205 -11.03 -15.00 -12.04
C LEU A 205 -11.86 -16.21 -11.59
N ASP A 206 -12.28 -16.99 -12.54
CA ASP A 206 -13.03 -18.21 -12.24
C ASP A 206 -12.13 -19.36 -11.73
N ALA A 207 -12.74 -20.44 -11.29
CA ALA A 207 -12.04 -21.57 -10.70
C ALA A 207 -11.12 -22.29 -11.69
N ASP A 208 -11.50 -22.32 -12.98
CA ASP A 208 -10.75 -23.00 -14.03
C ASP A 208 -9.49 -22.20 -14.38
N GLU A 209 -9.62 -20.87 -14.55
CA GLU A 209 -8.49 -19.95 -14.77
C GLU A 209 -7.48 -20.02 -13.60
N ILE A 210 -7.97 -20.03 -12.35
CA ILE A 210 -7.10 -20.15 -11.16
C ILE A 210 -6.43 -21.52 -11.15
N GLY A 211 -7.14 -22.59 -11.52
CA GLY A 211 -6.60 -23.95 -11.62
C GLY A 211 -5.45 -24.07 -12.63
N GLU A 212 -5.60 -23.47 -13.81
CA GLU A 212 -4.53 -23.42 -14.82
C GLU A 212 -3.29 -22.65 -14.31
N LEU A 213 -3.49 -21.55 -13.60
CA LEU A 213 -2.40 -20.77 -13.01
C LEU A 213 -1.70 -21.52 -11.85
N GLU A 214 -2.45 -22.28 -11.05
CA GLU A 214 -1.92 -23.14 -10.00
C GLU A 214 -1.04 -24.26 -10.61
N GLN A 215 -1.51 -24.91 -11.67
CA GLN A 215 -0.72 -25.90 -12.40
C GLN A 215 0.55 -25.28 -13.02
N ALA A 216 0.43 -24.11 -13.67
CA ALA A 216 1.57 -23.42 -14.24
C ALA A 216 2.61 -23.05 -13.16
N THR A 217 2.17 -22.66 -11.95
CA THR A 217 3.06 -22.36 -10.82
C THR A 217 3.80 -23.61 -10.34
N ALA A 218 3.15 -24.78 -10.33
CA ALA A 218 3.76 -26.02 -9.91
C ALA A 218 4.77 -26.57 -10.95
N GLU A 219 4.43 -26.49 -12.24
CA GLU A 219 5.23 -27.07 -13.32
C GLU A 219 6.33 -26.14 -13.83
N ARG A 220 6.05 -24.85 -13.89
CA ARG A 220 6.93 -23.82 -14.49
C ARG A 220 7.02 -22.52 -13.64
N PRO A 221 7.43 -22.62 -12.36
CA PRO A 221 7.45 -21.47 -11.44
C PRO A 221 8.30 -20.29 -11.97
N HIS A 222 9.33 -20.57 -12.76
CA HIS A 222 10.21 -19.56 -13.33
C HIS A 222 9.52 -18.64 -14.35
N GLU A 223 8.40 -19.03 -14.93
CA GLU A 223 7.59 -18.21 -15.82
C GLU A 223 6.78 -17.16 -15.07
N ARG A 224 6.53 -17.36 -13.76
CA ARG A 224 5.75 -16.48 -12.89
C ARG A 224 4.40 -16.05 -13.50
N ALA A 225 3.72 -17.00 -14.18
CA ALA A 225 2.48 -16.73 -14.90
C ALA A 225 1.37 -16.25 -13.94
N ALA A 226 1.21 -16.93 -12.80
CA ALA A 226 0.22 -16.61 -11.79
C ALA A 226 0.49 -15.23 -11.16
N GLN A 227 1.75 -14.90 -10.84
CA GLN A 227 2.12 -13.61 -10.28
C GLN A 227 1.88 -12.46 -11.26
N ARG A 228 2.20 -12.65 -12.54
CA ARG A 228 1.91 -11.63 -13.56
C ARG A 228 0.41 -11.42 -13.73
N ARG A 229 -0.38 -12.51 -13.76
CA ARG A 229 -1.84 -12.39 -13.84
C ARG A 229 -2.41 -11.70 -12.62
N LEU A 230 -1.98 -12.05 -11.41
CA LEU A 230 -2.37 -11.38 -10.17
C LEU A 230 -2.04 -9.88 -10.21
N ALA A 231 -0.81 -9.52 -10.60
CA ALA A 231 -0.38 -8.14 -10.72
C ALA A 231 -1.21 -7.35 -11.74
N GLN A 232 -1.51 -7.96 -12.90
CA GLN A 232 -2.34 -7.37 -13.94
C GLN A 232 -3.77 -7.11 -13.44
N GLU A 233 -4.42 -8.13 -12.87
CA GLU A 233 -5.78 -8.00 -12.35
C GLU A 233 -5.89 -6.91 -11.29
N LEU A 234 -4.98 -6.91 -10.31
CA LEU A 234 -5.03 -5.96 -9.21
C LEU A 234 -4.61 -4.55 -9.61
N THR A 235 -3.68 -4.41 -10.54
CA THR A 235 -3.32 -3.08 -11.06
C THR A 235 -4.47 -2.51 -11.90
N THR A 236 -5.14 -3.32 -12.70
CA THR A 236 -6.31 -2.90 -13.47
C THR A 236 -7.48 -2.52 -12.55
N LEU A 237 -7.73 -3.32 -11.53
CA LEU A 237 -8.79 -3.04 -10.56
C LEU A 237 -8.57 -1.71 -9.81
N VAL A 238 -7.33 -1.44 -9.37
CA VAL A 238 -7.01 -0.28 -8.52
C VAL A 238 -6.66 0.96 -9.33
N HIS A 239 -5.89 0.82 -10.41
CA HIS A 239 -5.34 1.96 -11.16
C HIS A 239 -5.87 2.09 -12.59
N GLY A 240 -6.60 1.08 -13.08
CA GLY A 240 -7.22 1.06 -14.41
C GLY A 240 -6.31 0.48 -15.51
N GLU A 241 -6.92 0.16 -16.66
CA GLU A 241 -6.27 -0.50 -17.80
C GLU A 241 -5.08 0.30 -18.37
N ALA A 242 -5.22 1.63 -18.46
CA ALA A 242 -4.16 2.48 -18.98
C ALA A 242 -2.89 2.44 -18.12
N ALA A 243 -3.03 2.47 -16.78
CA ALA A 243 -1.91 2.34 -15.87
C ALA A 243 -1.28 0.94 -15.94
N THR A 244 -2.10 -0.11 -16.05
CA THR A 244 -1.62 -1.48 -16.21
C THR A 244 -0.77 -1.63 -17.48
N ALA A 245 -1.26 -1.15 -18.62
CA ALA A 245 -0.51 -1.17 -19.86
C ALA A 245 0.82 -0.40 -19.76
N ALA A 246 0.81 0.77 -19.11
CA ALA A 246 2.01 1.58 -18.91
C ALA A 246 3.06 0.87 -18.05
N VAL A 247 2.67 0.23 -16.94
CA VAL A 247 3.62 -0.47 -16.06
C VAL A 247 4.15 -1.76 -16.68
N GLU A 248 3.36 -2.46 -17.49
CA GLU A 248 3.83 -3.63 -18.25
C GLU A 248 4.86 -3.23 -19.30
N LEU A 249 4.59 -2.15 -20.05
CA LEU A 249 5.56 -1.56 -20.98
C LEU A 249 6.84 -1.16 -20.27
N ALA A 250 6.76 -0.47 -19.13
CA ALA A 250 7.92 -0.06 -18.34
C ALA A 250 8.73 -1.27 -17.85
N SER A 251 8.07 -2.31 -17.38
CA SER A 251 8.70 -3.56 -16.93
C SER A 251 9.46 -4.25 -18.08
N GLN A 252 8.96 -4.16 -19.32
CA GLN A 252 9.66 -4.69 -20.49
C GLN A 252 10.80 -3.78 -20.93
N ALA A 253 10.56 -2.47 -21.01
CA ALA A 253 11.51 -1.48 -21.52
C ALA A 253 12.75 -1.36 -20.63
N LEU A 254 12.62 -1.37 -19.30
CA LEU A 254 13.75 -1.30 -18.37
C LEU A 254 14.73 -2.48 -18.53
N PHE A 255 14.23 -3.64 -18.93
CA PHE A 255 15.06 -4.84 -19.17
C PHE A 255 15.44 -5.04 -20.64
N GLY A 256 15.28 -4.02 -21.48
CA GLY A 256 15.75 -3.99 -22.87
C GLY A 256 14.89 -4.78 -23.86
N ARG A 257 13.60 -4.98 -23.53
CA ARG A 257 12.62 -5.64 -24.39
C ARG A 257 11.59 -4.68 -25.00
N GLY A 258 11.79 -3.36 -24.84
CA GLY A 258 10.90 -2.32 -25.34
C GLY A 258 11.61 -0.97 -25.43
N GLU A 259 10.89 0.03 -25.95
CA GLU A 259 11.37 1.39 -26.16
C GLU A 259 11.10 2.25 -24.92
N LEU A 260 12.14 2.80 -24.29
CA LEU A 260 12.01 3.69 -23.13
C LEU A 260 11.28 5.00 -23.48
N THR A 261 11.36 5.44 -24.73
CA THR A 261 10.69 6.64 -25.25
C THR A 261 9.17 6.46 -25.42
N ALA A 262 8.68 5.24 -25.36
CA ALA A 262 7.24 4.94 -25.39
C ALA A 262 6.56 5.09 -24.01
N LEU A 263 7.36 5.26 -22.94
CA LEU A 263 6.86 5.47 -21.59
C LEU A 263 6.52 6.94 -21.36
N ASP A 264 5.62 7.21 -20.42
CA ASP A 264 5.48 8.55 -19.82
C ASP A 264 6.52 8.78 -18.71
N GLU A 265 6.82 10.04 -18.43
CA GLU A 265 7.83 10.40 -17.42
C GLU A 265 7.46 9.89 -16.00
N PRO A 266 6.23 10.03 -15.49
CA PRO A 266 5.86 9.52 -14.17
C PRO A 266 6.07 8.01 -14.02
N THR A 267 5.70 7.23 -15.03
CA THR A 267 5.89 5.77 -15.03
C THR A 267 7.38 5.40 -15.07
N LEU A 268 8.19 6.07 -15.91
CA LEU A 268 9.64 5.85 -15.95
C LEU A 268 10.29 6.21 -14.61
N ALA A 269 9.95 7.37 -14.03
CA ALA A 269 10.48 7.82 -12.74
C ALA A 269 10.14 6.84 -11.61
N ALA A 270 8.90 6.38 -11.54
CA ALA A 270 8.46 5.39 -10.56
C ALA A 270 9.22 4.07 -10.70
N ALA A 271 9.38 3.60 -11.94
CA ALA A 271 10.10 2.37 -12.24
C ALA A 271 11.59 2.43 -11.88
N LEU A 272 12.25 3.58 -12.11
CA LEU A 272 13.64 3.79 -11.74
C LEU A 272 13.83 3.89 -10.23
N ARG A 273 12.93 4.56 -9.52
CA ARG A 273 12.94 4.61 -8.05
C ARG A 273 12.76 3.22 -7.44
N GLU A 274 11.82 2.44 -7.93
CA GLU A 274 11.61 1.07 -7.46
C GLU A 274 12.85 0.19 -7.70
N ALA A 275 13.45 0.27 -8.90
CA ALA A 275 14.65 -0.48 -9.25
C ALA A 275 15.87 -0.12 -8.37
N ALA A 276 15.91 1.10 -7.85
CA ALA A 276 16.98 1.63 -7.00
C ALA A 276 16.62 1.61 -5.49
N ASN A 277 15.56 0.93 -5.07
CA ASN A 277 15.03 0.98 -3.69
C ASN A 277 14.83 2.44 -3.20
N ASN A 278 14.32 3.31 -4.07
CA ASN A 278 14.11 4.75 -3.88
C ASN A 278 15.37 5.63 -3.80
N GLU A 279 16.56 5.08 -4.04
CA GLU A 279 17.83 5.81 -4.03
C GLU A 279 18.34 6.07 -5.47
N VAL A 280 17.65 6.94 -6.20
CA VAL A 280 18.10 7.38 -7.54
C VAL A 280 19.26 8.34 -7.38
N ALA A 281 20.33 8.14 -8.17
CA ALA A 281 21.48 9.04 -8.15
C ALA A 281 21.13 10.39 -8.81
N GLU A 282 21.45 11.49 -8.13
CA GLU A 282 21.24 12.83 -8.64
C GLU A 282 22.48 13.33 -9.40
N LEU A 283 22.28 13.89 -10.57
CA LEU A 283 23.32 14.56 -11.36
C LEU A 283 23.09 16.08 -11.30
N ALA A 284 23.85 16.76 -10.45
CA ALA A 284 23.86 18.20 -10.37
C ALA A 284 24.64 18.82 -11.57
N PRO A 285 24.38 20.10 -11.93
CA PRO A 285 25.18 20.81 -12.93
C PRO A 285 26.66 20.82 -12.51
N GLY A 286 27.56 20.33 -13.41
CA GLY A 286 28.99 20.16 -13.12
C GLY A 286 29.32 18.93 -12.27
N GLY A 287 28.38 18.02 -12.09
CA GLY A 287 28.60 16.71 -11.46
C GLY A 287 29.42 15.75 -12.35
N PRO A 288 29.54 14.48 -11.91
CA PRO A 288 30.37 13.49 -12.60
C PRO A 288 29.80 13.20 -14.00
N ASP A 289 30.62 13.53 -15.02
CA ASP A 289 30.22 13.40 -16.44
C ASP A 289 30.54 12.02 -17.04
N ALA A 290 31.49 11.28 -16.46
CA ALA A 290 31.93 10.02 -17.03
C ALA A 290 31.00 8.85 -16.61
N ILE A 291 30.74 7.94 -17.56
CA ILE A 291 29.93 6.73 -17.30
C ILE A 291 30.46 5.91 -16.11
N THR A 292 31.76 5.88 -15.88
CA THR A 292 32.40 5.18 -14.78
C THR A 292 31.97 5.77 -13.42
N ASP A 293 31.80 7.09 -13.34
CA ASP A 293 31.35 7.78 -12.13
C ASP A 293 29.87 7.56 -11.89
N LEU A 294 29.05 7.61 -12.93
CA LEU A 294 27.61 7.31 -12.85
C LEU A 294 27.34 5.87 -12.39
N LEU A 295 28.12 4.89 -12.88
CA LEU A 295 28.01 3.49 -12.44
C LEU A 295 28.37 3.31 -10.96
N VAL A 296 29.31 4.09 -10.44
CA VAL A 296 29.67 4.06 -9.02
C VAL A 296 28.62 4.78 -8.18
N ALA A 297 28.18 5.96 -8.60
CA ALA A 297 27.17 6.75 -7.91
C ALA A 297 25.83 6.01 -7.76
N THR A 298 25.45 5.21 -8.78
CA THR A 298 24.24 4.38 -8.77
C THR A 298 24.40 3.03 -8.07
N GLY A 299 25.58 2.72 -7.53
CA GLY A 299 25.86 1.41 -6.92
C GLY A 299 25.94 0.25 -7.93
N LEU A 300 25.79 0.51 -9.23
CA LEU A 300 25.94 -0.53 -10.27
C LEU A 300 27.37 -1.07 -10.36
N ALA A 301 28.37 -0.31 -9.93
CA ALA A 301 29.73 -0.79 -9.80
C ALA A 301 30.34 -0.37 -8.44
N PRO A 302 31.10 -1.23 -7.77
CA PRO A 302 31.69 -0.92 -6.46
C PRO A 302 32.89 0.05 -6.58
N SER A 303 33.45 0.26 -7.77
CA SER A 303 34.56 1.16 -8.03
C SER A 303 34.69 1.48 -9.50
N LYS A 304 35.42 2.58 -9.87
CA LYS A 304 35.72 2.95 -11.25
C LYS A 304 36.48 1.84 -12.01
N GLY A 305 37.39 1.12 -11.33
CA GLY A 305 38.08 -0.01 -11.91
C GLY A 305 37.19 -1.18 -12.30
N ALA A 306 36.17 -1.46 -11.46
CA ALA A 306 35.14 -2.46 -11.76
C ALA A 306 34.22 -1.98 -12.91
N ALA A 307 33.86 -0.70 -12.92
CA ALA A 307 33.07 -0.10 -13.98
C ALA A 307 33.78 -0.24 -15.35
N ARG A 308 35.07 0.11 -15.45
CA ARG A 308 35.87 -0.02 -16.68
C ARG A 308 35.87 -1.45 -17.19
N ARG A 309 36.13 -2.44 -16.33
CA ARG A 309 36.07 -3.86 -16.71
C ARG A 309 34.73 -4.26 -17.29
N THR A 310 33.65 -3.89 -16.62
CA THR A 310 32.31 -4.21 -17.08
C THR A 310 31.97 -3.54 -18.42
N ILE A 311 32.45 -2.30 -18.67
CA ILE A 311 32.32 -1.63 -19.97
C ILE A 311 33.06 -2.38 -21.03
N ALA A 312 34.36 -2.72 -20.79
CA ALA A 312 35.20 -3.45 -21.74
C ALA A 312 34.60 -4.83 -22.11
N GLU A 313 33.93 -5.51 -21.14
CA GLU A 313 33.20 -6.75 -21.36
C GLU A 313 31.88 -6.52 -22.11
N GLY A 314 31.50 -5.28 -22.36
CA GLY A 314 30.24 -4.90 -22.99
C GLY A 314 29.00 -5.16 -22.13
N GLY A 315 29.17 -5.14 -20.82
CA GLY A 315 28.14 -5.38 -19.84
C GLY A 315 27.32 -4.13 -19.43
N VAL A 316 27.57 -2.96 -20.04
CA VAL A 316 26.90 -1.70 -19.68
C VAL A 316 26.05 -1.19 -20.83
N SER A 317 24.86 -0.68 -20.52
CA SER A 317 24.01 0.06 -21.45
C SER A 317 23.46 1.32 -20.78
N VAL A 318 23.28 2.37 -21.59
CA VAL A 318 22.56 3.60 -21.23
C VAL A 318 21.36 3.71 -22.16
N ASN A 319 20.18 3.92 -21.60
CA ASN A 319 18.92 3.98 -22.34
C ASN A 319 18.76 2.80 -23.33
N ASN A 320 19.11 1.60 -22.90
CA ASN A 320 19.13 0.36 -23.67
C ASN A 320 20.18 0.32 -24.80
N VAL A 321 20.98 1.38 -25.02
CA VAL A 321 22.10 1.41 -25.99
C VAL A 321 23.38 0.96 -25.29
N LYS A 322 24.10 0.00 -25.90
CA LYS A 322 25.34 -0.56 -25.34
C LYS A 322 26.45 0.48 -25.36
N ILE A 323 27.14 0.67 -24.23
CA ILE A 323 28.31 1.51 -24.09
C ILE A 323 29.56 0.65 -24.18
N THR A 324 30.49 1.08 -25.05
CA THR A 324 31.74 0.34 -25.36
C THR A 324 33.00 1.10 -24.97
N THR A 325 32.89 2.39 -24.64
CA THR A 325 34.02 3.27 -24.29
C THR A 325 33.89 3.78 -22.87
N GLU A 326 35.00 3.88 -22.15
CA GLU A 326 35.04 4.34 -20.75
C GLU A 326 34.94 5.86 -20.59
N ASP A 327 35.18 6.58 -21.67
CA ASP A 327 35.14 8.06 -21.80
C ASP A 327 33.73 8.57 -22.22
N TRP A 328 32.76 7.67 -22.39
CA TRP A 328 31.40 8.09 -22.70
C TRP A 328 30.85 9.01 -21.58
N ALA A 329 30.28 10.13 -22.00
CA ALA A 329 29.61 11.09 -21.13
C ALA A 329 28.22 11.44 -21.69
N PRO A 330 27.23 11.66 -20.85
CA PRO A 330 25.88 11.96 -21.32
C PRO A 330 25.80 13.34 -21.96
N ALA A 331 25.26 13.39 -23.16
CA ALA A 331 24.85 14.62 -23.80
C ALA A 331 23.44 15.02 -23.33
N PRO A 332 23.04 16.29 -23.43
CA PRO A 332 21.68 16.73 -23.09
C PRO A 332 20.57 15.93 -23.79
N SER A 333 20.82 15.46 -25.00
CA SER A 333 19.91 14.62 -25.81
C SER A 333 19.76 13.20 -25.30
N ASP A 334 20.64 12.71 -24.44
CA ASP A 334 20.57 11.36 -23.89
C ASP A 334 19.57 11.29 -22.72
N PHE A 335 19.22 12.44 -22.15
CA PHE A 335 18.28 12.46 -21.04
C PHE A 335 16.84 12.32 -21.53
N LEU A 336 16.23 11.19 -21.24
CA LEU A 336 14.80 10.95 -21.43
C LEU A 336 14.00 12.02 -20.67
N PHE A 337 13.02 12.63 -21.33
CA PHE A 337 12.25 13.77 -20.81
C PHE A 337 13.13 14.96 -20.35
N GLY A 338 14.37 15.07 -20.86
CA GLY A 338 15.34 16.07 -20.43
C GLY A 338 15.90 15.87 -19.01
N ARG A 339 15.54 14.77 -18.34
CA ARG A 339 15.78 14.58 -16.90
C ARG A 339 16.40 13.22 -16.54
N TRP A 340 16.07 12.14 -17.22
CA TRP A 340 16.36 10.77 -16.77
C TRP A 340 17.36 10.02 -17.67
N LEU A 341 18.32 9.31 -17.05
CA LEU A 341 19.11 8.29 -17.71
C LEU A 341 18.81 6.92 -17.08
N VAL A 342 18.67 5.91 -17.91
CA VAL A 342 18.52 4.52 -17.49
C VAL A 342 19.84 3.80 -17.66
N LEU A 343 20.50 3.47 -16.56
CA LEU A 343 21.74 2.70 -16.57
C LEU A 343 21.43 1.23 -16.32
N ARG A 344 22.10 0.35 -17.07
CA ARG A 344 21.95 -1.09 -16.89
C ARG A 344 23.30 -1.79 -16.89
N ARG A 345 23.50 -2.69 -15.90
CA ARG A 345 24.63 -3.62 -15.85
C ARG A 345 24.15 -5.06 -16.00
N GLY A 346 24.57 -5.72 -17.09
CA GLY A 346 24.10 -7.06 -17.44
C GLY A 346 22.61 -7.07 -17.77
N LYS A 347 21.93 -8.18 -17.41
CA LYS A 347 20.51 -8.41 -17.76
C LYS A 347 19.52 -7.95 -16.68
N ARG A 348 19.95 -7.78 -15.42
CA ARG A 348 19.07 -7.65 -14.28
C ARG A 348 19.25 -6.37 -13.46
N ASN A 349 20.43 -5.76 -13.47
CA ASN A 349 20.71 -4.61 -12.63
C ASN A 349 20.42 -3.33 -13.39
N VAL A 350 19.43 -2.59 -12.95
CA VAL A 350 18.99 -1.31 -13.51
C VAL A 350 19.09 -0.24 -12.43
N ALA A 351 19.49 0.95 -12.79
CA ALA A 351 19.48 2.12 -11.93
C ALA A 351 19.14 3.37 -12.74
N GLY A 352 18.54 4.36 -12.07
CA GLY A 352 18.23 5.67 -12.62
C GLY A 352 19.27 6.72 -12.24
N VAL A 353 19.48 7.68 -13.13
CA VAL A 353 20.15 8.95 -12.82
C VAL A 353 19.19 10.07 -13.14
N GLU A 354 18.93 10.92 -12.18
CA GLU A 354 18.08 12.10 -12.31
C GLU A 354 18.93 13.35 -12.46
N ARG A 355 18.75 14.08 -13.56
CA ARG A 355 19.33 15.41 -13.73
C ARG A 355 18.54 16.41 -12.93
N VAL A 356 19.13 16.97 -11.86
CA VAL A 356 18.51 18.02 -11.06
C VAL A 356 18.89 19.39 -11.60
N ALA A 357 17.92 20.31 -11.62
CA ALA A 357 18.19 21.71 -11.94
C ALA A 357 19.11 22.31 -10.85
N GLY A 358 20.11 23.09 -11.26
CA GLY A 358 20.88 23.86 -10.29
C GLY A 358 20.00 24.79 -9.47
N PRO A 359 20.43 25.22 -8.28
CA PRO A 359 19.70 26.20 -7.52
C PRO A 359 19.44 27.42 -8.40
N SER A 360 18.16 27.84 -8.48
CA SER A 360 17.79 29.07 -9.16
C SER A 360 18.54 30.22 -8.49
N VAL A 361 19.41 30.89 -9.24
CA VAL A 361 20.16 32.07 -8.81
C VAL A 361 19.20 33.26 -8.70
#